data_e2c4e42f424054360139c35794539b30
#
_entry.id   e2c4e42f424054360139c35794539b30
#
_cell.length_a   1.000
_cell.length_b   1.000
_cell.length_c   1.000
_cell.angle_alpha   90.00
_cell.angle_beta   90.00
_cell.angle_gamma   90.00
#
_symmetry.space_group_name_H-M   'P 1'
#
loop_
_entity.id
_entity.type
_entity.pdbx_description
1 polymer ?
#
loop_
_entity_poly.entity_id
_entity_poly.type
_entity_poly.pdbx_seq_one_letter_code
_entity_poly.pdbx_strand_id
1 'polypeptide(L)'
;MFDKEFYPTKSETLDKMGFDCHGLVCLEPSSGKGNIIDYLNLHGAKEVLCVERVPELALISGSKGSLIGSDWFDIKPEQISHVQLIVMNPPFSNADDHINHAFEIAPEGCEIHALCNWNT
;
A
#
# COMPACT_ATOMS: atom_id res chain seq x y z
N MET A 1 18.74 -8.45 4.97
CA MET A 1 18.20 -7.92 6.22
C MET A 1 17.32 -6.71 5.94
N PHE A 2 16.23 -6.60 6.65
CA PHE A 2 15.30 -5.49 6.45
C PHE A 2 15.62 -4.34 7.39
N ASP A 3 15.28 -3.14 6.91
CA ASP A 3 15.35 -1.92 7.71
C ASP A 3 14.53 -2.10 9.00
N LYS A 4 15.00 -1.54 10.10
CA LYS A 4 14.25 -1.60 11.36
C LYS A 4 12.91 -0.87 11.30
N GLU A 5 12.69 -0.07 10.26
CA GLU A 5 11.38 0.56 10.02
C GLU A 5 10.39 -0.37 9.31
N PHE A 6 10.84 -1.55 8.92
CA PHE A 6 9.98 -2.50 8.22
C PHE A 6 9.25 -3.38 9.22
N TYR A 7 7.94 -3.29 9.25
CA TYR A 7 7.08 -4.10 10.10
C TYR A 7 5.98 -4.73 9.27
N PRO A 8 5.93 -6.07 9.17
CA PRO A 8 4.84 -6.73 8.45
C PRO A 8 3.50 -6.39 9.11
N THR A 9 2.51 -6.08 8.31
CA THR A 9 1.18 -5.77 8.79
C THR A 9 0.39 -7.06 8.99
N LYS A 10 -0.15 -7.26 10.19
CA LYS A 10 -0.92 -8.45 10.52
C LYS A 10 -2.35 -8.34 10.03
N SER A 11 -2.96 -9.47 9.67
CA SER A 11 -4.33 -9.47 9.17
C SER A 11 -5.33 -8.94 10.20
N GLU A 12 -5.12 -9.21 11.49
CA GLU A 12 -6.01 -8.68 12.54
C GLU A 12 -6.00 -7.15 12.55
N THR A 13 -4.85 -6.54 12.30
CA THR A 13 -4.74 -5.09 12.23
C THR A 13 -5.53 -4.57 11.04
N LEU A 14 -5.42 -5.22 9.90
CA LEU A 14 -6.14 -4.82 8.68
C LEU A 14 -7.65 -4.98 8.88
N ASP A 15 -8.09 -6.05 9.54
CA ASP A 15 -9.50 -6.23 9.87
C ASP A 15 -10.07 -5.06 10.66
N LYS A 16 -9.27 -4.53 11.59
CA LYS A 16 -9.71 -3.43 12.46
C LYS A 16 -9.77 -2.09 11.73
N MET A 17 -9.12 -1.96 10.58
CA MET A 17 -9.18 -0.72 9.81
C MET A 17 -10.53 -0.48 9.16
N GLY A 18 -11.35 -1.51 9.00
CA GLY A 18 -12.74 -1.37 8.62
C GLY A 18 -13.01 -1.04 7.15
N PHE A 19 -12.04 -1.22 6.27
CA PHE A 19 -12.28 -1.01 4.85
C PHE A 19 -12.81 -2.29 4.19
N ASP A 20 -13.46 -2.12 3.03
CA ASP A 20 -13.93 -3.24 2.22
C ASP A 20 -13.29 -3.14 0.84
N CYS A 21 -12.45 -4.12 0.51
CA CYS A 21 -11.72 -4.13 -0.76
C CYS A 21 -12.37 -4.99 -1.84
N HIS A 22 -13.46 -5.68 -1.53
CA HIS A 22 -14.06 -6.63 -2.48
C HIS A 22 -14.44 -5.95 -3.78
N GLY A 23 -13.92 -6.46 -4.89
CA GLY A 23 -14.21 -5.94 -6.23
C GLY A 23 -13.52 -4.63 -6.57
N LEU A 24 -12.69 -4.10 -5.69
CA LEU A 24 -12.03 -2.81 -5.91
C LEU A 24 -10.62 -2.96 -6.47
N VAL A 25 -10.18 -1.94 -7.20
CA VAL A 25 -8.79 -1.78 -7.59
C VAL A 25 -8.07 -1.09 -6.45
N CYS A 26 -7.10 -1.77 -5.88
CA CYS A 26 -6.41 -1.33 -4.67
C CYS A 26 -4.94 -1.01 -4.95
N LEU A 27 -4.36 -0.19 -4.09
CA LEU A 27 -2.95 0.18 -4.18
C LEU A 27 -2.31 0.12 -2.80
N GLU A 28 -1.13 -0.53 -2.73
CA GLU A 28 -0.27 -0.53 -1.55
C GLU A 28 1.06 0.13 -1.91
N PRO A 29 1.32 1.37 -1.41
CA PRO A 29 2.50 2.14 -1.84
C PRO A 29 3.83 1.75 -1.20
N SER A 30 3.83 0.87 -0.19
CA SER A 30 5.05 0.44 0.49
C SER A 30 4.93 -1.04 0.83
N SER A 31 4.89 -1.87 -0.21
CA SER A 31 4.34 -3.22 -0.10
C SER A 31 5.18 -4.22 0.70
N GLY A 32 6.47 -3.99 0.85
CA GLY A 32 7.32 -4.89 1.62
C GLY A 32 7.25 -6.32 1.12
N LYS A 33 7.02 -7.26 2.03
CA LYS A 33 6.86 -8.68 1.68
C LYS A 33 5.48 -9.01 1.12
N GLY A 34 4.61 -8.02 1.03
CA GLY A 34 3.30 -8.20 0.41
C GLY A 34 2.21 -8.69 1.35
N ASN A 35 2.34 -8.47 2.65
CA ASN A 35 1.32 -8.88 3.62
C ASN A 35 -0.03 -8.22 3.33
N ILE A 36 -0.02 -6.92 3.03
CA ILE A 36 -1.25 -6.21 2.68
C ILE A 36 -1.78 -6.70 1.34
N ILE A 37 -0.89 -6.95 0.38
CA ILE A 37 -1.30 -7.49 -0.93
C ILE A 37 -2.00 -8.83 -0.75
N ASP A 38 -1.42 -9.72 0.07
CA ASP A 38 -2.03 -11.03 0.35
C ASP A 38 -3.42 -10.87 0.95
N TYR A 39 -3.56 -9.96 1.91
CA TYR A 39 -4.84 -9.68 2.56
C TYR A 39 -5.89 -9.21 1.55
N LEU A 40 -5.51 -8.24 0.71
CA LEU A 40 -6.43 -7.68 -0.28
C LEU A 40 -6.85 -8.75 -1.30
N ASN A 41 -5.91 -9.57 -1.76
CA ASN A 41 -6.22 -10.66 -2.67
C ASN A 41 -7.16 -11.68 -2.02
N LEU A 42 -6.90 -12.04 -0.77
CA LEU A 42 -7.72 -12.99 -0.04
C LEU A 42 -9.15 -12.48 0.14
N HIS A 43 -9.33 -11.18 0.31
CA HIS A 43 -10.63 -10.56 0.55
C HIS A 43 -11.30 -10.07 -0.73
N GLY A 44 -10.82 -10.49 -1.89
CA GLY A 44 -11.55 -10.32 -3.13
C GLY A 44 -11.31 -9.02 -3.88
N ALA A 45 -10.19 -8.36 -3.67
CA ALA A 45 -9.83 -7.21 -4.49
C ALA A 45 -9.80 -7.59 -5.97
N LYS A 46 -10.26 -6.70 -6.84
CA LYS A 46 -10.25 -6.93 -8.28
C LYS A 46 -8.82 -6.93 -8.82
N GLU A 47 -8.00 -6.01 -8.32
CA GLU A 47 -6.61 -5.87 -8.73
C GLU A 47 -5.86 -5.17 -7.59
N VAL A 48 -4.60 -5.56 -7.37
CA VAL A 48 -3.76 -4.88 -6.37
C VAL A 48 -2.50 -4.36 -7.05
N LEU A 49 -2.39 -3.04 -7.09
CA LEU A 49 -1.18 -2.37 -7.54
C LEU A 49 -0.26 -2.17 -6.34
N CYS A 50 1.04 -2.20 -6.56
CA CYS A 50 1.99 -2.01 -5.46
C CYS A 50 3.23 -1.23 -5.90
N VAL A 51 3.87 -0.63 -4.91
CA VAL A 51 5.14 0.09 -5.07
C VAL A 51 6.09 -0.42 -4.01
N GLU A 52 7.34 -0.71 -4.38
CA GLU A 52 8.34 -1.16 -3.43
C GLU A 52 9.73 -0.79 -3.91
N ARG A 53 10.50 -0.09 -3.07
CA ARG A 53 11.81 0.40 -3.48
C ARG A 53 12.96 -0.59 -3.22
N VAL A 54 12.79 -1.53 -2.29
CA VAL A 54 13.82 -2.52 -1.98
C VAL A 54 13.74 -3.64 -3.01
N PRO A 55 14.79 -3.88 -3.83
CA PRO A 55 14.69 -4.82 -4.95
C PRO A 55 14.24 -6.22 -4.56
N GLU A 56 14.74 -6.77 -3.47
CA GLU A 56 14.36 -8.12 -3.04
C GLU A 56 12.88 -8.18 -2.65
N LEU A 57 12.38 -7.14 -2.01
CA LEU A 57 10.97 -7.06 -1.63
C LEU A 57 10.09 -6.78 -2.85
N ALA A 58 10.60 -6.01 -3.82
CA ALA A 58 9.88 -5.73 -5.05
C ALA A 58 9.62 -6.99 -5.85
N LEU A 59 10.57 -7.93 -5.87
CA LEU A 59 10.37 -9.22 -6.52
C LEU A 59 9.23 -10.00 -5.86
N ILE A 60 9.18 -10.00 -4.54
CA ILE A 60 8.11 -10.68 -3.79
C ILE A 60 6.77 -10.01 -4.07
N SER A 61 6.70 -8.69 -3.97
CA SER A 61 5.47 -7.94 -4.20
C SER A 61 4.97 -8.11 -5.63
N GLY A 62 5.89 -8.06 -6.60
CA GLY A 62 5.54 -8.23 -8.00
C GLY A 62 4.99 -9.61 -8.35
N SER A 63 5.29 -10.62 -7.53
CA SER A 63 4.71 -11.95 -7.72
C SER A 63 3.27 -12.04 -7.18
N LYS A 64 2.86 -11.10 -6.35
CA LYS A 64 1.55 -11.10 -5.69
C LYS A 64 0.60 -10.05 -6.23
N GLY A 65 1.12 -8.97 -6.79
CA GLY A 65 0.34 -7.88 -7.34
C GLY A 65 1.02 -7.26 -8.55
N SER A 66 0.51 -6.12 -9.01
CA SER A 66 1.07 -5.41 -10.16
C SER A 66 2.02 -4.33 -9.64
N LEU A 67 3.31 -4.57 -9.77
CA LEU A 67 4.33 -3.60 -9.34
C LEU A 67 4.37 -2.46 -10.36
N ILE A 68 4.05 -1.24 -9.93
CA ILE A 68 3.96 -0.08 -10.82
C ILE A 68 5.14 0.89 -10.67
N GLY A 69 5.99 0.69 -9.70
CA GLY A 69 7.16 1.54 -9.52
C GLY A 69 7.95 1.18 -8.29
N SER A 70 9.07 1.86 -8.10
CA SER A 70 9.96 1.62 -6.97
C SER A 70 9.89 2.72 -5.91
N ASP A 71 9.66 3.97 -6.33
CA ASP A 71 9.61 5.10 -5.41
C ASP A 71 8.20 5.68 -5.40
N TRP A 72 7.55 5.62 -4.23
CA TRP A 72 6.19 6.13 -4.07
C TRP A 72 6.07 7.60 -4.51
N PHE A 73 7.07 8.41 -4.18
CA PHE A 73 7.04 9.84 -4.50
C PHE A 73 7.19 10.14 -5.99
N ASP A 74 7.61 9.16 -6.79
CA ASP A 74 7.68 9.29 -8.25
C ASP A 74 6.39 8.86 -8.94
N ILE A 75 5.47 8.25 -8.21
CA ILE A 75 4.19 7.82 -8.79
C ILE A 75 3.32 9.03 -9.05
N LYS A 76 2.75 9.09 -10.24
CA LYS A 76 1.94 10.22 -10.72
C LYS A 76 0.47 9.87 -10.78
N PRO A 77 -0.42 10.89 -10.73
CA PRO A 77 -1.88 10.63 -10.76
C PRO A 77 -2.32 9.76 -11.93
N GLU A 78 -1.71 9.92 -13.09
CA GLU A 78 -2.10 9.18 -14.29
C GLU A 78 -1.88 7.66 -14.13
N GLN A 79 -0.90 7.26 -13.32
CA GLN A 79 -0.59 5.85 -13.11
C GLN A 79 -1.62 5.14 -12.24
N ILE A 80 -2.38 5.90 -11.46
CA ILE A 80 -3.33 5.33 -10.49
C ILE A 80 -4.75 5.86 -10.69
N SER A 81 -5.07 6.36 -11.89
CA SER A 81 -6.37 7.00 -12.16
C SER A 81 -7.56 6.07 -11.93
N HIS A 82 -7.35 4.77 -11.94
CA HIS A 82 -8.41 3.77 -11.75
C HIS A 82 -8.42 3.17 -10.35
N VAL A 83 -7.54 3.61 -9.47
CA VAL A 83 -7.47 3.09 -8.10
C VAL A 83 -8.64 3.61 -7.27
N GLN A 84 -9.24 2.72 -6.50
CA GLN A 84 -10.42 3.01 -5.68
C GLN A 84 -10.14 2.97 -4.18
N LEU A 85 -9.04 2.32 -3.79
CA LEU A 85 -8.69 2.14 -2.38
C LEU A 85 -7.18 2.11 -2.24
N ILE A 86 -6.63 2.95 -1.39
CA ILE A 86 -5.22 2.92 -1.02
C ILE A 86 -5.12 2.46 0.42
N VAL A 87 -4.38 1.39 0.66
CA VAL A 87 -4.13 0.85 2.00
C VAL A 87 -2.62 0.90 2.23
N MET A 88 -2.19 1.59 3.28
CA MET A 88 -0.77 1.83 3.48
C MET A 88 -0.34 1.70 4.92
N ASN A 89 0.86 1.16 5.10
CA ASN A 89 1.58 1.16 6.36
C ASN A 89 2.94 1.82 6.10
N PRO A 90 2.98 3.15 6.11
CA PRO A 90 4.19 3.87 5.69
C PRO A 90 5.31 3.76 6.72
N PRO A 91 6.58 3.95 6.29
CA PRO A 91 7.72 3.98 7.22
C PRO A 91 7.55 5.08 8.26
N PHE A 92 8.01 4.83 9.47
CA PHE A 92 7.86 5.77 10.59
C PHE A 92 8.49 7.13 10.31
N SER A 93 9.67 7.12 9.71
CA SER A 93 10.48 8.35 9.59
C SER A 93 9.85 9.38 8.67
N ASN A 94 9.03 8.97 7.72
CA ASN A 94 8.40 9.89 6.77
C ASN A 94 6.96 9.49 6.44
N ALA A 95 6.25 8.98 7.44
CA ALA A 95 4.86 8.57 7.28
C ALA A 95 3.98 9.71 6.77
N ASP A 96 4.17 10.92 7.32
CA ASP A 96 3.38 12.08 6.90
C ASP A 96 3.55 12.39 5.42
N ASP A 97 4.79 12.33 4.92
CA ASP A 97 5.06 12.59 3.51
C ASP A 97 4.40 11.54 2.61
N HIS A 98 4.46 10.28 3.03
CA HIS A 98 3.81 9.19 2.28
C HIS A 98 2.30 9.39 2.22
N ILE A 99 1.69 9.75 3.34
CA ILE A 99 0.24 9.95 3.42
C ILE A 99 -0.16 11.18 2.60
N ASN A 100 0.59 12.27 2.71
CA ASN A 100 0.31 13.48 1.96
C ASN A 100 0.39 13.23 0.45
N HIS A 101 1.37 12.45 0.00
CA HIS A 101 1.48 12.10 -1.41
C HIS A 101 0.25 11.34 -1.89
N ALA A 102 -0.27 10.43 -1.05
CA ALA A 102 -1.50 9.70 -1.40
C ALA A 102 -2.66 10.67 -1.62
N PHE A 103 -2.84 11.65 -0.74
CA PHE A 103 -3.89 12.64 -0.91
C PHE A 103 -3.69 13.52 -2.14
N GLU A 104 -2.43 13.80 -2.50
CA GLU A 104 -2.15 14.62 -3.66
C GLU A 104 -2.51 13.94 -4.98
N ILE A 105 -2.28 12.63 -5.07
CA ILE A 105 -2.40 11.92 -6.36
C ILE A 105 -3.60 11.01 -6.47
N ALA A 106 -4.28 10.72 -5.37
CA ALA A 106 -5.44 9.82 -5.39
C ALA A 106 -6.55 10.38 -6.28
N PRO A 107 -7.20 9.54 -7.08
CA PRO A 107 -8.34 10.01 -7.86
C PRO A 107 -9.50 10.36 -6.95
N GLU A 108 -10.41 11.18 -7.48
CA GLU A 108 -11.60 11.60 -6.75
C GLU A 108 -12.42 10.37 -6.35
N GLY A 109 -12.88 10.33 -5.11
CA GLY A 109 -13.66 9.23 -4.59
C GLY A 109 -12.84 8.05 -4.08
N CYS A 110 -11.51 8.07 -4.26
CA CYS A 110 -10.65 7.02 -3.75
C CYS A 110 -10.55 7.10 -2.23
N GLU A 111 -10.71 5.96 -1.55
CA GLU A 111 -10.53 5.90 -0.10
C GLU A 111 -9.06 5.67 0.23
N ILE A 112 -8.59 6.30 1.30
CA ILE A 112 -7.23 6.15 1.78
C ILE A 112 -7.28 5.69 3.23
N HIS A 113 -6.68 4.54 3.51
CA HIS A 113 -6.55 4.00 4.85
C HIS A 113 -5.08 3.82 5.18
N ALA A 114 -4.61 4.52 6.19
CA ALA A 114 -3.22 4.46 6.58
C ALA A 114 -3.09 4.00 8.02
N LEU A 115 -2.19 3.06 8.25
CA LEU A 115 -1.85 2.62 9.59
C LEU A 115 -0.75 3.53 10.13
N CYS A 116 -1.04 4.24 11.22
CA CYS A 116 -0.08 5.11 11.87
C CYS A 116 0.32 4.49 13.20
N ASN A 117 1.61 4.45 13.47
CA ASN A 117 2.09 3.94 14.73
C ASN A 117 2.34 5.13 15.67
N TRP A 118 1.45 5.28 16.65
CA TRP A 118 1.53 6.37 17.62
C TRP A 118 2.45 6.08 18.78
N ASN A 119 2.85 4.86 18.89
CA ASN A 119 3.55 4.39 20.06
C ASN A 119 5.04 4.35 19.84
N THR A 120 5.56 5.42 19.54
CA THR A 120 6.97 5.51 19.22
C THR A 120 7.81 5.82 20.44
#